data_28e919dc8fa51e2c61c9bb6d043c3f8a
#
_entry.id   28e919dc8fa51e2c61c9bb6d043c3f8a
#
_cell.length_a   1.000
_cell.length_b   1.000
_cell.length_c   1.000
_cell.angle_alpha   90.00
_cell.angle_beta   90.00
_cell.angle_gamma   90.00
#
_symmetry.space_group_name_H-M   'P 1'
#
loop_
_entity.id
_entity.type
_entity.pdbx_description
1 polymer ?
#
loop_
_entity_poly.entity_id
_entity_poly.type
_entity_poly.pdbx_seq_one_letter_code
_entity_poly.pdbx_strand_id
1 'polypeptide(L)'
;GPLHMGGVRTALYNYLFARAHGGKFLLRIEDTDQTRYVEGAEDYVREALNWCGIEIDEGVVAGGEFKPYRQSERNALYREAVELLLISGHAYMAFDTPEELNALRKQAESEKNVFQYDASSRGNLKNSLSMGEEEVEALIENETPYIIRFRTPDKAEDITFTDEIRGKISISSAVVDDKVLVKADGLPTYHLANVVDDYGMEISHVIRGEEWLPSAPLHIMLYRAFGWDAPKFAHLSLILKPTGNGKLSKRDGDAGGFPVFPIEWKDPKTGKIASGYRERGYEPEAFINMLLMLGWNPGDERELFTIEEASKIFSLDKVVKSGARFSPDKARWFNEQYLRAKQPAELVPALTEMASLNGVDLNGVDVEVVLRLMLERVSFLHEVLDAKW
;
A
#
# COMPACT_ATOMS: atom_id res chain seq x y z
N GLY A 1 -5.56 3.27 7.65
CA GLY A 1 -6.96 3.19 7.22
C GLY A 1 -7.28 1.87 6.53
N PRO A 2 -8.54 1.62 6.14
CA PRO A 2 -8.96 0.35 5.55
C PRO A 2 -8.28 0.10 4.20
N LEU A 3 -7.99 -1.17 3.94
CA LEU A 3 -7.39 -1.62 2.68
C LEU A 3 -8.43 -1.51 1.55
N HIS A 4 -8.08 -0.83 0.46
CA HIS A 4 -8.91 -0.76 -0.75
C HIS A 4 -8.32 -1.63 -1.87
N MET A 5 -9.07 -1.81 -2.95
CA MET A 5 -8.68 -2.69 -4.07
C MET A 5 -7.26 -2.42 -4.62
N GLY A 6 -6.80 -1.16 -4.65
CA GLY A 6 -5.44 -0.85 -5.07
C GLY A 6 -4.38 -1.38 -4.11
N GLY A 7 -4.65 -1.33 -2.80
CA GLY A 7 -3.79 -1.94 -1.79
C GLY A 7 -3.81 -3.47 -1.87
N VAL A 8 -4.99 -4.08 -2.11
CA VAL A 8 -5.10 -5.53 -2.32
C VAL A 8 -4.32 -5.96 -3.57
N ARG A 9 -4.37 -5.19 -4.68
CA ARG A 9 -3.57 -5.48 -5.88
C ARG A 9 -2.07 -5.46 -5.56
N THR A 10 -1.62 -4.46 -4.80
CA THR A 10 -0.22 -4.39 -4.39
C THR A 10 0.17 -5.59 -3.53
N ALA A 11 -0.66 -5.96 -2.56
CA ALA A 11 -0.46 -7.14 -1.72
C ALA A 11 -0.43 -8.43 -2.56
N LEU A 12 -1.38 -8.58 -3.50
CA LEU A 12 -1.45 -9.72 -4.42
C LEU A 12 -0.16 -9.87 -5.25
N TYR A 13 0.36 -8.78 -5.82
CA TYR A 13 1.57 -8.85 -6.64
C TYR A 13 2.81 -9.21 -5.81
N ASN A 14 2.91 -8.69 -4.58
CA ASN A 14 3.95 -9.10 -3.63
C ASN A 14 3.82 -10.58 -3.27
N TYR A 15 2.60 -11.04 -2.98
CA TYR A 15 2.31 -12.43 -2.65
C TYR A 15 2.67 -13.37 -3.81
N LEU A 16 2.19 -13.08 -5.01
CA LEU A 16 2.47 -13.90 -6.19
C LEU A 16 3.96 -13.94 -6.52
N PHE A 17 4.64 -12.79 -6.38
CA PHE A 17 6.09 -12.71 -6.57
C PHE A 17 6.84 -13.57 -5.53
N ALA A 18 6.47 -13.48 -4.26
CA ALA A 18 7.05 -14.32 -3.20
C ALA A 18 6.82 -15.81 -3.50
N ARG A 19 5.60 -16.21 -3.85
CA ARG A 19 5.29 -17.61 -4.16
C ARG A 19 6.05 -18.10 -5.40
N ALA A 20 6.15 -17.31 -6.47
CA ALA A 20 6.90 -17.64 -7.67
C ALA A 20 8.38 -17.92 -7.40
N HIS A 21 8.95 -17.33 -6.36
CA HIS A 21 10.38 -17.45 -6.01
C HIS A 21 10.64 -18.26 -4.73
N GLY A 22 9.62 -18.92 -4.17
CA GLY A 22 9.75 -19.70 -2.93
C GLY A 22 10.04 -18.84 -1.68
N GLY A 23 9.69 -17.56 -1.75
CA GLY A 23 9.84 -16.60 -0.65
C GLY A 23 8.64 -16.56 0.28
N LYS A 24 8.74 -15.71 1.32
CA LYS A 24 7.69 -15.46 2.30
C LYS A 24 6.99 -14.13 2.05
N PHE A 25 5.70 -14.07 2.37
CA PHE A 25 4.89 -12.84 2.35
C PHE A 25 4.65 -12.38 3.78
N LEU A 26 5.18 -11.20 4.12
CA LEU A 26 5.08 -10.61 5.45
C LEU A 26 4.04 -9.48 5.48
N LEU A 27 3.31 -9.36 6.59
CA LEU A 27 2.46 -8.21 6.87
C LEU A 27 3.04 -7.38 8.02
N ARG A 28 3.60 -6.22 7.69
CA ARG A 28 4.08 -5.20 8.63
C ARG A 28 3.04 -4.10 8.78
N ILE A 29 2.76 -3.71 10.02
CA ILE A 29 1.83 -2.62 10.35
C ILE A 29 2.62 -1.34 10.56
N GLU A 30 2.38 -0.37 9.70
CA GLU A 30 3.05 0.94 9.72
C GLU A 30 2.21 1.95 10.51
N ASP A 31 2.31 1.89 11.84
CA ASP A 31 1.50 2.64 12.81
C ASP A 31 2.26 3.78 13.51
N THR A 32 3.36 4.26 12.92
CA THR A 32 4.15 5.38 13.49
C THR A 32 3.43 6.73 13.42
N ASP A 33 2.40 6.87 12.60
CA ASP A 33 1.56 8.07 12.54
C ASP A 33 0.27 7.88 13.37
N GLN A 34 0.38 8.16 14.67
CA GLN A 34 -0.73 8.03 15.61
C GLN A 34 -1.89 8.99 15.32
N THR A 35 -1.66 10.09 14.60
CA THR A 35 -2.74 11.04 14.24
C THR A 35 -3.68 10.46 13.19
N ARG A 36 -3.21 9.52 12.40
CA ARG A 36 -3.97 8.78 11.38
C ARG A 36 -4.41 7.38 11.82
N TYR A 37 -4.25 7.07 13.09
CA TYR A 37 -4.73 5.80 13.62
C TYR A 37 -6.24 5.65 13.40
N VAL A 38 -6.64 4.46 12.93
CA VAL A 38 -8.04 4.11 12.71
C VAL A 38 -8.31 2.78 13.40
N GLU A 39 -9.18 2.80 14.38
CA GLU A 39 -9.57 1.62 15.14
C GLU A 39 -10.16 0.54 14.22
N GLY A 40 -9.77 -0.73 14.46
CA GLY A 40 -10.22 -1.86 13.66
C GLY A 40 -9.58 -2.02 12.29
N ALA A 41 -8.74 -1.06 11.83
CA ALA A 41 -8.14 -1.12 10.50
C ALA A 41 -7.16 -2.29 10.34
N GLU A 42 -6.44 -2.68 11.40
CA GLU A 42 -5.52 -3.83 11.37
C GLU A 42 -6.28 -5.15 11.18
N ASP A 43 -7.34 -5.37 11.96
CA ASP A 43 -8.19 -6.55 11.84
C ASP A 43 -8.86 -6.62 10.46
N TYR A 44 -9.34 -5.47 9.99
CA TYR A 44 -9.92 -5.35 8.66
C TYR A 44 -8.92 -5.76 7.55
N VAL A 45 -7.66 -5.31 7.63
CA VAL A 45 -6.63 -5.69 6.64
C VAL A 45 -6.43 -7.19 6.61
N ARG A 46 -6.35 -7.84 7.79
CA ARG A 46 -6.18 -9.29 7.89
C ARG A 46 -7.40 -10.06 7.36
N GLU A 47 -8.60 -9.63 7.72
CA GLU A 47 -9.84 -10.24 7.22
C GLU A 47 -9.97 -10.09 5.70
N ALA A 48 -9.65 -8.91 5.17
CA ALA A 48 -9.68 -8.64 3.74
C ALA A 48 -8.69 -9.52 2.96
N LEU A 49 -7.44 -9.64 3.43
CA LEU A 49 -6.44 -10.51 2.79
C LEU A 49 -6.84 -11.99 2.89
N ASN A 50 -7.38 -12.42 4.03
CA ASN A 50 -7.87 -13.79 4.21
C ASN A 50 -9.04 -14.10 3.26
N TRP A 51 -10.01 -13.18 3.12
CA TRP A 51 -11.09 -13.35 2.15
C TRP A 51 -10.58 -13.45 0.71
N CYS A 52 -9.50 -12.73 0.39
CA CYS A 52 -8.83 -12.79 -0.91
C CYS A 52 -7.99 -14.05 -1.13
N GLY A 53 -7.85 -14.95 -0.16
CA GLY A 53 -6.97 -16.12 -0.25
C GLY A 53 -5.48 -15.78 -0.23
N ILE A 54 -5.12 -14.58 0.26
CA ILE A 54 -3.73 -14.14 0.41
C ILE A 54 -3.25 -14.52 1.81
N GLU A 55 -2.48 -15.59 1.89
CA GLU A 55 -1.93 -16.10 3.14
C GLU A 55 -0.73 -15.26 3.62
N ILE A 56 -0.74 -14.91 4.89
CA ILE A 56 0.35 -14.16 5.54
C ILE A 56 1.26 -15.17 6.24
N ASP A 57 2.51 -15.28 5.77
CA ASP A 57 3.48 -16.20 6.37
C ASP A 57 4.03 -15.65 7.69
N GLU A 58 4.27 -14.34 7.76
CA GLU A 58 4.77 -13.65 8.95
C GLU A 58 4.02 -12.35 9.19
N GLY A 59 3.79 -12.02 10.45
CA GLY A 59 3.06 -10.81 10.84
C GLY A 59 2.67 -10.80 12.30
N VAL A 60 1.88 -9.81 12.69
CA VAL A 60 1.47 -9.63 14.12
C VAL A 60 0.82 -10.88 14.71
N VAL A 61 -0.03 -11.57 13.95
CA VAL A 61 -0.76 -12.76 14.41
C VAL A 61 -0.04 -14.04 14.01
N ALA A 62 0.46 -14.13 12.78
CA ALA A 62 1.20 -15.29 12.31
C ALA A 62 2.53 -15.50 13.07
N GLY A 63 3.06 -14.44 13.68
CA GLY A 63 4.39 -14.48 14.27
C GLY A 63 5.45 -14.48 13.19
N GLY A 64 6.64 -15.01 13.51
CA GLY A 64 7.73 -15.14 12.57
C GLY A 64 9.07 -14.70 13.15
N GLU A 65 10.09 -14.74 12.32
CA GLU A 65 11.49 -14.52 12.68
C GLU A 65 11.81 -13.04 12.94
N PHE A 66 11.17 -12.13 12.19
CA PHE A 66 11.49 -10.69 12.17
C PHE A 66 10.63 -9.82 13.11
N LYS A 67 9.94 -10.43 14.08
CA LYS A 67 9.13 -9.69 15.05
C LYS A 67 9.93 -8.65 15.84
N PRO A 68 9.25 -7.57 16.33
CA PRO A 68 7.82 -7.28 16.20
C PRO A 68 7.44 -6.77 14.80
N TYR A 69 6.16 -6.94 14.40
CA TYR A 69 5.66 -6.54 13.09
C TYR A 69 4.83 -5.25 13.11
N ARG A 70 4.72 -4.58 14.26
CA ARG A 70 4.24 -3.19 14.37
C ARG A 70 5.42 -2.26 14.50
N GLN A 71 5.44 -1.22 13.69
CA GLN A 71 6.54 -0.23 13.71
C GLN A 71 6.63 0.50 15.06
N SER A 72 5.50 0.78 15.71
CA SER A 72 5.47 1.38 17.05
C SER A 72 6.19 0.54 18.12
N GLU A 73 6.34 -0.75 17.91
CA GLU A 73 7.03 -1.68 18.81
C GLU A 73 8.54 -1.81 18.51
N ARG A 74 9.05 -1.13 17.45
CA ARG A 74 10.43 -1.23 16.93
C ARG A 74 11.28 0.00 17.23
N ASN A 75 10.84 0.88 18.10
CA ASN A 75 11.49 2.18 18.36
C ASN A 75 12.99 2.09 18.73
N ALA A 76 13.42 1.02 19.39
CA ALA A 76 14.84 0.81 19.73
C ALA A 76 15.71 0.70 18.46
N LEU A 77 15.26 -0.07 17.46
CA LEU A 77 15.97 -0.24 16.18
C LEU A 77 16.08 1.09 15.41
N TYR A 78 15.03 1.91 15.45
CA TYR A 78 15.05 3.21 14.78
C TYR A 78 15.99 4.20 15.46
N ARG A 79 16.09 4.18 16.80
CA ARG A 79 17.05 5.00 17.55
C ARG A 79 18.49 4.64 17.20
N GLU A 80 18.82 3.34 17.23
CA GLU A 80 20.15 2.86 16.84
C GLU A 80 20.51 3.29 15.41
N ALA A 81 19.57 3.14 14.47
CA ALA A 81 19.77 3.57 13.09
C ALA A 81 20.01 5.08 12.97
N VAL A 82 19.25 5.89 13.70
CA VAL A 82 19.41 7.37 13.73
C VAL A 82 20.75 7.78 14.31
N GLU A 83 21.18 7.14 15.39
CA GLU A 83 22.49 7.40 16.01
C GLU A 83 23.62 7.16 15.02
N LEU A 84 23.56 6.08 14.24
CA LEU A 84 24.54 5.81 13.17
C LEU A 84 24.55 6.93 12.12
N LEU A 85 23.38 7.43 11.70
CA LEU A 85 23.31 8.53 10.73
C LEU A 85 23.83 9.86 11.30
N LEU A 86 23.58 10.16 12.58
CA LEU A 86 24.09 11.34 13.24
C LEU A 86 25.63 11.28 13.38
N ILE A 87 26.18 10.15 13.86
CA ILE A 87 27.62 9.95 14.04
C ILE A 87 28.36 10.02 12.69
N SER A 88 27.76 9.46 11.63
CA SER A 88 28.35 9.47 10.29
C SER A 88 28.14 10.79 9.52
N GLY A 89 27.42 11.75 10.10
CA GLY A 89 27.13 13.04 9.49
C GLY A 89 26.10 13.02 8.34
N HIS A 90 25.37 11.93 8.20
CA HIS A 90 24.30 11.78 7.21
C HIS A 90 22.92 12.25 7.73
N ALA A 91 22.81 12.58 9.00
CA ALA A 91 21.66 13.23 9.60
C ALA A 91 22.09 14.33 10.57
N TYR A 92 21.16 15.19 10.94
CA TYR A 92 21.40 16.29 11.85
C TYR A 92 20.13 16.72 12.59
N MET A 93 20.28 17.39 13.73
CA MET A 93 19.19 17.92 14.52
C MET A 93 18.75 19.29 13.98
N ALA A 94 17.44 19.50 13.85
CA ALA A 94 16.86 20.76 13.40
C ALA A 94 15.86 21.27 14.44
N PHE A 95 16.00 22.54 14.83
CA PHE A 95 15.28 23.22 15.91
C PHE A 95 14.28 24.26 15.40
N ASP A 96 14.16 24.44 14.07
CA ASP A 96 13.17 25.36 13.50
C ASP A 96 11.76 24.90 13.85
N THR A 97 10.93 25.86 14.33
CA THR A 97 9.54 25.56 14.65
C THR A 97 8.67 25.45 13.39
N PRO A 98 7.51 24.77 13.48
CA PRO A 98 6.54 24.75 12.37
C PRO A 98 6.12 26.14 11.90
N GLU A 99 5.99 27.09 12.82
CA GLU A 99 5.61 28.48 12.56
C GLU A 99 6.68 29.20 11.74
N GLU A 100 7.97 29.07 12.12
CA GLU A 100 9.10 29.63 11.40
C GLU A 100 9.18 29.07 9.97
N LEU A 101 9.09 27.74 9.83
CA LEU A 101 9.11 27.11 8.51
C LEU A 101 7.89 27.49 7.64
N ASN A 102 6.72 27.70 8.26
CA ASN A 102 5.54 28.18 7.53
C ASN A 102 5.69 29.64 7.08
N ALA A 103 6.35 30.48 7.88
CA ALA A 103 6.66 31.86 7.47
C ALA A 103 7.58 31.88 6.25
N LEU A 104 8.63 31.05 6.23
CA LEU A 104 9.55 30.91 5.08
C LEU A 104 8.82 30.39 3.82
N ARG A 105 7.91 29.43 3.96
CA ARG A 105 7.10 28.93 2.83
C ARG A 105 6.21 30.03 2.24
N LYS A 106 5.53 30.82 3.09
CA LYS A 106 4.67 31.93 2.66
C LYS A 106 5.49 33.04 1.98
N GLN A 107 6.67 33.34 2.50
CA GLN A 107 7.57 34.31 1.87
C GLN A 107 7.97 33.83 0.48
N ALA A 108 8.48 32.61 0.35
CA ALA A 108 8.86 32.02 -0.94
C ALA A 108 7.69 32.04 -1.94
N GLU A 109 6.47 31.66 -1.48
CA GLU A 109 5.27 31.68 -2.32
C GLU A 109 4.94 33.10 -2.82
N SER A 110 5.10 34.11 -1.96
CA SER A 110 4.90 35.53 -2.36
C SER A 110 5.89 35.99 -3.45
N GLU A 111 7.07 35.39 -3.46
CA GLU A 111 8.14 35.61 -4.45
C GLU A 111 8.01 34.66 -5.66
N LYS A 112 6.92 33.86 -5.76
CA LYS A 112 6.69 32.84 -6.77
C LYS A 112 7.78 31.75 -6.80
N ASN A 113 8.35 31.46 -5.64
CA ASN A 113 9.37 30.47 -5.39
C ASN A 113 8.81 29.34 -4.50
N VAL A 114 9.53 28.23 -4.40
CA VAL A 114 9.22 27.12 -3.47
C VAL A 114 10.33 27.05 -2.43
N PHE A 115 9.97 27.15 -1.15
CA PHE A 115 10.90 26.89 -0.06
C PHE A 115 11.13 25.40 0.06
N GLN A 116 12.39 25.01 0.03
CA GLN A 116 12.84 23.62 0.25
C GLN A 116 13.89 23.64 1.38
N TYR A 117 13.77 22.73 2.33
CA TYR A 117 14.80 22.53 3.36
C TYR A 117 15.84 21.57 2.80
N ASP A 118 16.97 22.10 2.31
CA ASP A 118 17.98 21.34 1.56
C ASP A 118 19.40 21.93 1.74
N ALA A 119 20.33 21.47 0.93
CA ALA A 119 21.73 21.93 0.92
C ALA A 119 21.87 23.44 0.75
N SER A 120 20.96 24.10 0.03
CA SER A 120 21.01 25.54 -0.23
C SER A 120 20.48 26.40 0.90
N SER A 121 19.53 25.88 1.64
CA SER A 121 18.80 26.62 2.68
C SER A 121 19.27 26.32 4.11
N ARG A 122 19.70 25.07 4.39
CA ARG A 122 20.00 24.60 5.76
C ARG A 122 21.07 25.43 6.48
N GLY A 123 22.01 26.03 5.76
CA GLY A 123 23.03 26.90 6.36
C GLY A 123 22.50 28.17 7.01
N ASN A 124 21.26 28.58 6.68
CA ASN A 124 20.58 29.77 7.23
C ASN A 124 19.44 29.40 8.18
N LEU A 125 19.31 28.13 8.56
CA LEU A 125 18.24 27.61 9.41
C LEU A 125 18.81 27.13 10.75
N LYS A 126 17.94 26.96 11.76
CA LYS A 126 18.33 26.57 13.10
C LYS A 126 18.57 25.06 13.19
N ASN A 127 19.79 24.65 13.01
CA ASN A 127 20.14 23.23 13.07
C ASN A 127 21.60 23.02 13.52
N SER A 128 21.93 21.79 13.87
CA SER A 128 23.26 21.42 14.39
C SER A 128 24.40 21.52 13.36
N LEU A 129 24.12 21.82 12.09
CA LEU A 129 25.16 22.10 11.09
C LEU A 129 25.48 23.59 10.94
N SER A 130 24.55 24.48 11.32
CA SER A 130 24.65 25.93 11.17
C SER A 130 24.94 26.64 12.50
N MET A 131 24.65 26.01 13.64
CA MET A 131 24.81 26.53 15.00
C MET A 131 26.11 26.04 15.62
N GLY A 132 26.59 26.76 16.64
CA GLY A 132 27.73 26.32 17.43
C GLY A 132 27.40 25.16 18.35
N GLU A 133 28.40 24.35 18.66
CA GLU A 133 28.24 23.14 19.50
C GLU A 133 27.64 23.47 20.87
N GLU A 134 28.18 24.51 21.55
CA GLU A 134 27.67 25.00 22.86
C GLU A 134 26.19 25.43 22.79
N GLU A 135 25.76 26.03 21.68
CA GLU A 135 24.39 26.47 21.48
C GLU A 135 23.45 25.26 21.31
N VAL A 136 23.89 24.25 20.55
CA VAL A 136 23.14 22.99 20.35
C VAL A 136 23.02 22.23 21.67
N GLU A 137 24.11 22.14 22.46
CA GLU A 137 24.10 21.50 23.77
C GLU A 137 23.12 22.19 24.71
N ALA A 138 23.15 23.53 24.77
CA ALA A 138 22.24 24.31 25.58
C ALA A 138 20.75 24.08 25.19
N LEU A 139 20.44 23.96 23.90
CA LEU A 139 19.08 23.64 23.45
C LEU A 139 18.64 22.24 23.88
N ILE A 140 19.53 21.26 23.83
CA ILE A 140 19.27 19.89 24.25
C ILE A 140 19.08 19.84 25.79
N GLU A 141 19.94 20.50 26.56
CA GLU A 141 19.82 20.56 28.02
C GLU A 141 18.54 21.27 28.50
N ASN A 142 18.07 22.25 27.72
CA ASN A 142 16.79 22.93 27.96
C ASN A 142 15.56 22.16 27.41
N GLU A 143 15.74 20.94 27.00
CA GLU A 143 14.68 20.07 26.43
C GLU A 143 13.93 20.75 25.27
N THR A 144 14.62 21.58 24.49
CA THR A 144 14.03 22.25 23.32
C THR A 144 13.63 21.18 22.28
N PRO A 145 12.36 21.17 21.82
CA PRO A 145 11.93 20.19 20.82
C PRO A 145 12.74 20.30 19.53
N TYR A 146 13.18 19.20 19.01
CA TYR A 146 13.88 19.11 17.74
C TYR A 146 13.40 17.91 16.93
N ILE A 147 13.70 17.95 15.64
CA ILE A 147 13.49 16.84 14.71
C ILE A 147 14.84 16.43 14.13
N ILE A 148 14.92 15.20 13.61
CA ILE A 148 16.13 14.74 12.92
C ILE A 148 15.84 14.70 11.42
N ARG A 149 16.71 15.35 10.64
CA ARG A 149 16.62 15.40 9.19
C ARG A 149 17.75 14.60 8.55
N PHE A 150 17.43 13.97 7.40
CA PHE A 150 18.45 13.44 6.52
C PHE A 150 19.27 14.61 5.92
N ARG A 151 20.56 14.47 5.83
CA ARG A 151 21.45 15.43 5.16
C ARG A 151 21.62 15.00 3.70
N THR A 152 20.93 15.66 2.79
CA THR A 152 21.18 15.49 1.36
C THR A 152 22.58 15.99 0.99
N PRO A 153 23.20 15.47 -0.10
CA PRO A 153 24.54 15.89 -0.54
C PRO A 153 24.63 17.41 -0.74
N ASP A 154 25.75 18.00 -0.31
CA ASP A 154 25.99 19.45 -0.46
C ASP A 154 26.11 19.86 -1.95
N LYS A 155 26.56 18.95 -2.78
CA LYS A 155 26.57 19.11 -4.24
C LYS A 155 25.59 18.15 -4.85
N ALA A 156 24.75 18.65 -5.75
CA ALA A 156 23.79 17.84 -6.47
C ALA A 156 24.49 16.70 -7.23
N GLU A 157 23.96 15.49 -7.08
CA GLU A 157 24.37 14.30 -7.80
C GLU A 157 23.17 13.56 -8.35
N ASP A 158 23.37 12.76 -9.39
CA ASP A 158 22.32 11.93 -9.96
C ASP A 158 22.20 10.60 -9.18
N ILE A 159 21.06 10.40 -8.53
CA ILE A 159 20.70 9.16 -7.89
C ILE A 159 20.12 8.23 -8.95
N THR A 160 20.93 7.28 -9.38
CA THR A 160 20.55 6.33 -10.43
C THR A 160 20.28 4.96 -9.83
N PHE A 161 19.19 4.33 -10.27
CA PHE A 161 18.81 2.96 -9.91
C PHE A 161 18.03 2.30 -11.05
N THR A 162 17.90 0.98 -10.98
CA THR A 162 17.07 0.21 -11.91
C THR A 162 15.77 -0.18 -11.20
N ASP A 163 14.65 0.23 -11.78
CA ASP A 163 13.33 -0.26 -11.40
C ASP A 163 12.97 -1.46 -12.28
N GLU A 164 12.57 -2.57 -11.65
CA GLU A 164 12.30 -3.83 -12.36
C GLU A 164 11.16 -3.71 -13.40
N ILE A 165 10.28 -2.72 -13.23
CA ILE A 165 9.17 -2.48 -14.17
C ILE A 165 9.52 -1.35 -15.13
N ARG A 166 10.07 -0.23 -14.60
CA ARG A 166 10.25 1.02 -15.37
C ARG A 166 11.60 1.14 -16.05
N GLY A 167 12.55 0.29 -15.66
CA GLY A 167 13.92 0.32 -16.17
C GLY A 167 14.80 1.35 -15.43
N LYS A 168 15.84 1.82 -16.09
CA LYS A 168 16.80 2.77 -15.49
C LYS A 168 16.14 4.13 -15.23
N ILE A 169 16.24 4.58 -13.97
CA ILE A 169 15.74 5.87 -13.50
C ILE A 169 16.92 6.66 -12.93
N SER A 170 16.97 7.95 -13.24
CA SER A 170 17.94 8.88 -12.69
C SER A 170 17.21 10.14 -12.22
N ILE A 171 17.39 10.51 -10.96
CA ILE A 171 16.77 11.66 -10.33
C ILE A 171 17.84 12.44 -9.61
N SER A 172 17.92 13.75 -9.86
CA SER A 172 18.89 14.61 -9.17
C SER A 172 18.56 14.72 -7.68
N SER A 173 19.57 14.61 -6.83
CA SER A 173 19.44 14.84 -5.39
C SER A 173 18.98 16.26 -5.04
N ALA A 174 19.17 17.23 -5.95
CA ALA A 174 18.72 18.61 -5.77
C ALA A 174 17.19 18.77 -5.66
N VAL A 175 16.41 17.79 -6.11
CA VAL A 175 14.94 17.84 -5.96
C VAL A 175 14.45 17.14 -4.69
N VAL A 176 15.37 16.61 -3.86
CA VAL A 176 15.08 15.93 -2.61
C VAL A 176 15.41 16.84 -1.45
N ASP A 177 14.41 17.21 -0.65
CA ASP A 177 14.63 17.98 0.59
C ASP A 177 15.29 17.11 1.68
N ASP A 178 15.90 17.76 2.64
CA ASP A 178 16.38 17.12 3.87
C ASP A 178 15.18 16.64 4.67
N LYS A 179 14.66 15.47 4.27
CA LYS A 179 13.43 14.90 4.84
C LYS A 179 13.58 14.64 6.33
N VAL A 180 12.50 14.87 7.05
CA VAL A 180 12.41 14.49 8.46
C VAL A 180 12.47 12.97 8.56
N LEU A 181 13.42 12.47 9.33
CA LEU A 181 13.58 11.05 9.65
C LEU A 181 12.92 10.70 10.99
N VAL A 182 13.08 11.59 11.99
CA VAL A 182 12.46 11.44 13.32
C VAL A 182 11.73 12.71 13.67
N LYS A 183 10.51 12.57 14.13
CA LYS A 183 9.64 13.65 14.60
C LYS A 183 10.01 14.08 16.01
N ALA A 184 9.49 15.22 16.44
CA ALA A 184 9.72 15.76 17.81
C ALA A 184 9.17 14.85 18.93
N ASP A 185 8.23 13.97 18.63
CA ASP A 185 7.74 12.95 19.55
C ASP A 185 8.66 11.71 19.66
N GLY A 186 9.79 11.72 18.96
CA GLY A 186 10.77 10.63 18.92
C GLY A 186 10.38 9.46 18.01
N LEU A 187 9.23 9.52 17.34
CA LEU A 187 8.80 8.48 16.41
C LEU A 187 9.41 8.69 15.01
N PRO A 188 9.80 7.63 14.32
CA PRO A 188 10.32 7.72 12.96
C PRO A 188 9.22 8.15 11.99
N THR A 189 9.64 8.78 10.89
CA THR A 189 8.78 8.92 9.72
C THR A 189 8.81 7.63 8.90
N TYR A 190 7.86 7.51 7.96
CA TYR A 190 7.82 6.42 6.99
C TYR A 190 9.19 6.16 6.33
N HIS A 191 9.91 7.21 5.96
CA HIS A 191 11.16 7.08 5.22
C HIS A 191 12.24 6.32 5.99
N LEU A 192 12.45 6.64 7.25
CA LEU A 192 13.42 5.94 8.09
C LEU A 192 12.92 4.52 8.43
N ALA A 193 11.70 4.42 8.94
CA ALA A 193 11.15 3.16 9.40
C ALA A 193 11.10 2.12 8.28
N ASN A 194 10.67 2.51 7.07
CA ASN A 194 10.60 1.63 5.92
C ASN A 194 11.98 1.06 5.56
N VAL A 195 13.01 1.91 5.45
CA VAL A 195 14.37 1.47 5.07
C VAL A 195 14.98 0.55 6.13
N VAL A 196 14.84 0.91 7.41
CA VAL A 196 15.38 0.10 8.53
C VAL A 196 14.69 -1.26 8.60
N ASP A 197 13.37 -1.28 8.44
CA ASP A 197 12.60 -2.50 8.50
C ASP A 197 12.80 -3.39 7.28
N ASP A 198 12.84 -2.82 6.08
CA ASP A 198 13.09 -3.58 4.85
C ASP A 198 14.47 -4.25 4.89
N TYR A 199 15.49 -3.56 5.41
CA TYR A 199 16.79 -4.17 5.62
C TYR A 199 16.77 -5.24 6.72
N GLY A 200 16.23 -4.92 7.90
CA GLY A 200 16.19 -5.82 9.05
C GLY A 200 15.28 -7.05 8.86
N MET A 201 14.29 -6.96 7.97
CA MET A 201 13.38 -8.06 7.59
C MET A 201 13.81 -8.76 6.29
N GLU A 202 15.01 -8.46 5.77
CA GLU A 202 15.60 -9.08 4.57
C GLU A 202 14.68 -8.99 3.34
N ILE A 203 14.00 -7.85 3.18
CA ILE A 203 13.11 -7.62 2.03
C ILE A 203 13.95 -7.54 0.75
N SER A 204 13.75 -8.48 -0.15
CA SER A 204 14.49 -8.57 -1.41
C SER A 204 13.98 -7.59 -2.48
N HIS A 205 12.67 -7.32 -2.50
CA HIS A 205 12.02 -6.47 -3.49
C HIS A 205 10.99 -5.56 -2.84
N VAL A 206 11.04 -4.27 -3.16
CA VAL A 206 10.04 -3.28 -2.79
C VAL A 206 9.10 -3.08 -3.98
N ILE A 207 7.96 -3.79 -3.96
CA ILE A 207 6.91 -3.71 -4.99
C ILE A 207 5.80 -2.83 -4.43
N ARG A 208 5.64 -1.60 -4.96
CA ARG A 208 4.70 -0.60 -4.42
C ARG A 208 4.12 0.29 -5.51
N GLY A 209 3.12 1.10 -5.19
CA GLY A 209 2.52 2.04 -6.15
C GLY A 209 3.50 3.12 -6.61
N GLU A 210 3.36 3.58 -7.86
CA GLU A 210 4.22 4.60 -8.47
C GLU A 210 4.15 5.97 -7.78
N GLU A 211 3.14 6.21 -6.95
CA GLU A 211 3.06 7.41 -6.11
C GLU A 211 4.23 7.53 -5.13
N TRP A 212 4.93 6.44 -4.86
CA TRP A 212 6.11 6.39 -4.00
C TRP A 212 7.43 6.53 -4.77
N LEU A 213 7.38 6.58 -6.10
CA LEU A 213 8.59 6.76 -6.93
C LEU A 213 9.40 8.01 -6.57
N PRO A 214 8.79 9.18 -6.27
CA PRO A 214 9.54 10.36 -5.83
C PRO A 214 10.33 10.17 -4.52
N SER A 215 9.99 9.18 -3.70
CA SER A 215 10.69 8.86 -2.45
C SER A 215 11.88 7.90 -2.65
N ALA A 216 11.96 7.24 -3.80
CA ALA A 216 13.01 6.24 -4.05
C ALA A 216 14.44 6.82 -3.96
N PRO A 217 14.75 8.04 -4.46
CA PRO A 217 16.09 8.62 -4.32
C PRO A 217 16.52 8.77 -2.86
N LEU A 218 15.61 9.25 -2.00
CA LEU A 218 15.88 9.36 -0.56
C LEU A 218 16.16 8.00 0.07
N HIS A 219 15.35 6.98 -0.25
CA HIS A 219 15.56 5.63 0.28
C HIS A 219 16.91 5.06 -0.16
N ILE A 220 17.30 5.24 -1.42
CA ILE A 220 18.61 4.82 -1.93
C ILE A 220 19.74 5.56 -1.22
N MET A 221 19.62 6.87 -0.99
CA MET A 221 20.59 7.63 -0.22
C MET A 221 20.69 7.14 1.23
N LEU A 222 19.57 6.76 1.86
CA LEU A 222 19.56 6.16 3.19
C LEU A 222 20.30 4.81 3.21
N TYR A 223 20.02 3.90 2.27
CA TYR A 223 20.76 2.64 2.16
C TYR A 223 22.28 2.88 2.01
N ARG A 224 22.67 3.83 1.15
CA ARG A 224 24.08 4.22 0.99
C ARG A 224 24.69 4.78 2.28
N ALA A 225 23.96 5.65 3.00
CA ALA A 225 24.40 6.25 4.25
C ALA A 225 24.63 5.20 5.36
N PHE A 226 23.82 4.14 5.39
CA PHE A 226 23.98 3.00 6.27
C PHE A 226 25.08 2.02 5.80
N GLY A 227 25.54 2.10 4.56
CA GLY A 227 26.42 1.09 3.96
C GLY A 227 25.70 -0.23 3.67
N TRP A 228 24.37 -0.21 3.50
CA TRP A 228 23.54 -1.38 3.23
C TRP A 228 23.26 -1.52 1.74
N ASP A 229 23.13 -2.77 1.29
CA ASP A 229 22.64 -3.05 -0.04
C ASP A 229 21.13 -2.75 -0.12
N ALA A 230 20.74 -1.95 -1.10
CA ALA A 230 19.34 -1.63 -1.31
C ALA A 230 18.58 -2.82 -1.93
N PRO A 231 17.31 -3.06 -1.56
CA PRO A 231 16.47 -4.02 -2.25
C PRO A 231 16.22 -3.57 -3.69
N LYS A 232 15.74 -4.48 -4.52
CA LYS A 232 15.27 -4.12 -5.85
C LYS A 232 13.93 -3.38 -5.75
N PHE A 233 13.71 -2.40 -6.63
CA PHE A 233 12.48 -1.60 -6.65
C PHE A 233 11.63 -1.95 -7.86
N ALA A 234 10.32 -2.01 -7.65
CA ALA A 234 9.32 -2.20 -8.69
C ALA A 234 8.10 -1.30 -8.42
N HIS A 235 7.94 -0.25 -9.22
CA HIS A 235 6.84 0.71 -9.04
C HIS A 235 5.68 0.41 -9.98
N LEU A 236 4.58 -0.06 -9.39
CA LEU A 236 3.33 -0.43 -10.06
C LEU A 236 2.61 0.82 -10.56
N SER A 237 2.05 0.74 -11.76
CA SER A 237 1.20 1.80 -12.31
C SER A 237 -0.10 1.97 -11.51
N LEU A 238 -0.70 3.15 -11.60
CA LEU A 238 -1.99 3.44 -10.96
C LEU A 238 -3.13 2.60 -11.56
N ILE A 239 -4.10 2.26 -10.72
CA ILE A 239 -5.43 1.88 -11.20
C ILE A 239 -6.16 3.16 -11.55
N LEU A 240 -6.53 3.30 -12.80
CA LEU A 240 -7.26 4.46 -13.32
C LEU A 240 -8.77 4.27 -13.18
N LYS A 241 -9.48 5.37 -12.97
CA LYS A 241 -10.94 5.36 -12.90
C LYS A 241 -11.59 4.96 -14.24
N PRO A 242 -12.82 4.43 -14.23
CA PRO A 242 -13.50 3.93 -15.43
C PRO A 242 -13.59 4.96 -16.56
N THR A 243 -13.86 6.21 -16.20
CA THR A 243 -14.06 7.31 -17.13
C THR A 243 -13.16 8.51 -16.78
N GLY A 244 -12.69 9.23 -17.79
CA GLY A 244 -11.80 10.37 -17.63
C GLY A 244 -10.38 9.95 -17.22
N ASN A 245 -9.61 10.89 -16.67
CA ASN A 245 -8.22 10.70 -16.28
C ASN A 245 -8.05 10.70 -14.76
N GLY A 246 -7.02 10.01 -14.27
CA GLY A 246 -6.59 10.02 -12.89
C GLY A 246 -6.81 8.70 -12.15
N LYS A 247 -6.25 8.64 -10.94
CA LYS A 247 -6.29 7.49 -10.05
C LYS A 247 -7.73 7.20 -9.60
N LEU A 248 -8.10 5.92 -9.57
CA LEU A 248 -9.35 5.46 -8.99
C LEU A 248 -9.41 5.81 -7.51
N SER A 249 -10.51 6.40 -7.08
CA SER A 249 -10.77 6.83 -5.72
C SER A 249 -12.09 6.27 -5.19
N LYS A 250 -12.28 6.37 -3.86
CA LYS A 250 -13.56 6.02 -3.21
C LYS A 250 -14.74 6.80 -3.81
N ARG A 251 -14.54 8.08 -4.15
CA ARG A 251 -15.58 8.94 -4.74
C ARG A 251 -16.05 8.42 -6.11
N ASP A 252 -15.12 7.85 -6.88
CA ASP A 252 -15.45 7.26 -8.18
C ASP A 252 -16.33 6.00 -8.01
N GLY A 253 -16.05 5.18 -6.97
CA GLY A 253 -16.89 4.05 -6.59
C GLY A 253 -18.29 4.47 -6.14
N ASP A 254 -18.38 5.47 -5.25
CA ASP A 254 -19.66 6.03 -4.78
C ASP A 254 -20.49 6.59 -5.96
N ALA A 255 -19.88 7.31 -6.90
CA ALA A 255 -20.52 7.87 -8.07
C ALA A 255 -20.89 6.82 -9.13
N GLY A 256 -20.06 5.80 -9.30
CA GLY A 256 -20.25 4.73 -10.30
C GLY A 256 -21.05 3.53 -9.80
N GLY A 257 -21.42 3.49 -8.52
CA GLY A 257 -22.20 2.42 -7.91
C GLY A 257 -21.44 1.09 -7.75
N PHE A 258 -20.12 1.11 -7.78
CA PHE A 258 -19.28 -0.08 -7.60
C PHE A 258 -18.43 0.02 -6.32
N PRO A 259 -18.12 -1.11 -5.64
CA PRO A 259 -17.30 -1.10 -4.44
C PRO A 259 -15.83 -0.82 -4.77
N VAL A 260 -15.11 -0.23 -3.81
CA VAL A 260 -13.66 -0.07 -3.88
C VAL A 260 -12.94 -0.84 -2.76
N PHE A 261 -13.68 -1.36 -1.81
CA PHE A 261 -13.18 -2.17 -0.71
C PHE A 261 -13.41 -3.67 -0.97
N PRO A 262 -12.48 -4.55 -0.58
CA PRO A 262 -12.68 -6.00 -0.71
C PRO A 262 -13.86 -6.52 0.12
N ILE A 263 -13.98 -6.05 1.35
CA ILE A 263 -15.07 -6.39 2.28
C ILE A 263 -15.66 -5.11 2.86
N GLU A 264 -16.84 -5.18 3.48
CA GLU A 264 -17.51 -4.03 4.10
C GLU A 264 -16.60 -3.32 5.10
N TRP A 265 -16.62 -1.98 5.06
CA TRP A 265 -15.93 -1.14 6.02
C TRP A 265 -16.92 -0.20 6.71
N LYS A 266 -17.00 -0.29 8.03
CA LYS A 266 -17.69 0.67 8.88
C LYS A 266 -16.69 1.65 9.47
N ASP A 267 -16.78 2.90 9.08
CA ASP A 267 -15.91 3.97 9.58
C ASP A 267 -16.19 4.21 11.08
N PRO A 268 -15.20 4.01 11.97
CA PRO A 268 -15.43 4.09 13.41
C PRO A 268 -15.72 5.51 13.91
N LYS A 269 -15.31 6.54 13.15
CA LYS A 269 -15.53 7.95 13.51
C LYS A 269 -16.88 8.47 13.07
N THR A 270 -17.34 8.07 11.88
CA THR A 270 -18.56 8.60 11.26
C THR A 270 -19.73 7.61 11.29
N GLY A 271 -19.45 6.33 11.56
CA GLY A 271 -20.44 5.24 11.46
C GLY A 271 -20.85 4.91 10.02
N LYS A 272 -20.30 5.60 9.02
CA LYS A 272 -20.64 5.37 7.61
C LYS A 272 -20.17 3.98 7.16
N ILE A 273 -21.09 3.23 6.57
CA ILE A 273 -20.81 1.91 6.00
C ILE A 273 -20.47 2.08 4.52
N ALA A 274 -19.37 1.47 4.08
CA ALA A 274 -19.00 1.33 2.69
C ALA A 274 -19.02 -0.17 2.34
N SER A 275 -19.90 -0.56 1.45
CA SER A 275 -20.05 -1.94 0.98
C SER A 275 -18.79 -2.41 0.27
N GLY A 276 -18.42 -3.67 0.49
CA GLY A 276 -17.31 -4.33 -0.18
C GLY A 276 -17.74 -5.20 -1.36
N TYR A 277 -16.74 -5.74 -2.07
CA TYR A 277 -16.97 -6.72 -3.15
C TYR A 277 -17.66 -7.97 -2.61
N ARG A 278 -17.26 -8.47 -1.42
CA ARG A 278 -17.91 -9.61 -0.75
C ARG A 278 -19.41 -9.39 -0.55
N GLU A 279 -19.80 -8.26 0.01
CA GLU A 279 -21.19 -7.95 0.31
C GLU A 279 -22.03 -7.66 -0.96
N ARG A 280 -21.35 -7.34 -2.06
CA ARG A 280 -21.97 -7.24 -3.39
C ARG A 280 -22.12 -8.58 -4.10
N GLY A 281 -21.66 -9.67 -3.48
CA GLY A 281 -21.79 -11.02 -4.00
C GLY A 281 -20.71 -11.45 -4.99
N TYR A 282 -19.55 -10.75 -4.98
CA TYR A 282 -18.41 -11.19 -5.77
C TYR A 282 -17.72 -12.39 -5.10
N GLU A 283 -17.37 -13.37 -5.91
CA GLU A 283 -16.50 -14.46 -5.52
C GLU A 283 -15.07 -13.93 -5.27
N PRO A 284 -14.37 -14.39 -4.20
CA PRO A 284 -13.02 -13.92 -3.91
C PRO A 284 -12.04 -14.21 -5.05
N GLU A 285 -12.17 -15.36 -5.71
CA GLU A 285 -11.34 -15.75 -6.86
C GLU A 285 -11.56 -14.81 -8.05
N ALA A 286 -12.80 -14.38 -8.30
CA ALA A 286 -13.14 -13.44 -9.36
C ALA A 286 -12.53 -12.06 -9.07
N PHE A 287 -12.63 -11.59 -7.81
CA PHE A 287 -12.05 -10.33 -7.39
C PHE A 287 -10.52 -10.33 -7.53
N ILE A 288 -9.86 -11.38 -7.10
CA ILE A 288 -8.41 -11.54 -7.20
C ILE A 288 -7.95 -11.61 -8.66
N ASN A 289 -8.63 -12.40 -9.50
CA ASN A 289 -8.29 -12.48 -10.92
C ASN A 289 -8.48 -11.15 -11.64
N MET A 290 -9.54 -10.40 -11.32
CA MET A 290 -9.73 -9.04 -11.82
C MET A 290 -8.55 -8.14 -11.43
N LEU A 291 -8.11 -8.17 -10.17
CA LEU A 291 -6.96 -7.39 -9.70
C LEU A 291 -5.65 -7.81 -10.36
N LEU A 292 -5.45 -9.11 -10.59
CA LEU A 292 -4.29 -9.63 -11.30
C LEU A 292 -4.19 -9.01 -12.70
N MET A 293 -5.29 -9.01 -13.44
CA MET A 293 -5.35 -8.48 -14.82
C MET A 293 -5.33 -6.95 -14.88
N LEU A 294 -5.46 -6.26 -13.75
CA LEU A 294 -5.31 -4.81 -13.68
C LEU A 294 -3.83 -4.40 -13.59
N GLY A 295 -3.10 -4.60 -14.69
CA GLY A 295 -1.72 -4.15 -14.84
C GLY A 295 -0.68 -5.27 -14.96
N TRP A 296 -1.12 -6.52 -15.11
CA TRP A 296 -0.26 -7.64 -15.47
C TRP A 296 -0.84 -8.38 -16.68
N ASN A 297 0.03 -8.92 -17.53
CA ASN A 297 -0.38 -9.68 -18.71
C ASN A 297 0.43 -10.98 -18.80
N PRO A 298 -0.22 -12.15 -18.86
CA PRO A 298 0.46 -13.45 -18.91
C PRO A 298 1.34 -13.64 -20.16
N GLY A 299 1.08 -12.86 -21.23
CA GLY A 299 1.74 -12.98 -22.53
C GLY A 299 1.03 -13.94 -23.48
N ASP A 300 -0.15 -14.41 -23.11
CA ASP A 300 -1.06 -15.20 -23.94
C ASP A 300 -2.51 -14.66 -23.81
N GLU A 301 -3.49 -15.35 -24.39
CA GLU A 301 -4.89 -14.92 -24.44
C GLU A 301 -5.70 -15.33 -23.19
N ARG A 302 -5.10 -15.99 -22.22
CA ARG A 302 -5.79 -16.39 -21.00
C ARG A 302 -6.08 -15.19 -20.13
N GLU A 303 -7.29 -15.15 -19.58
CA GLU A 303 -7.72 -14.13 -18.63
C GLU A 303 -8.11 -14.73 -17.27
N LEU A 304 -8.36 -16.02 -17.19
CA LEU A 304 -8.79 -16.70 -15.96
C LEU A 304 -7.63 -17.52 -15.38
N PHE A 305 -7.35 -17.25 -14.09
CA PHE A 305 -6.26 -17.89 -13.35
C PHE A 305 -6.66 -18.11 -11.90
N THR A 306 -6.46 -19.31 -11.40
CA THR A 306 -6.42 -19.47 -9.95
C THR A 306 -5.20 -18.77 -9.35
N ILE A 307 -5.20 -18.52 -8.05
CA ILE A 307 -4.07 -17.89 -7.38
C ILE A 307 -2.81 -18.78 -7.45
N GLU A 308 -3.00 -20.11 -7.44
CA GLU A 308 -1.92 -21.10 -7.56
C GLU A 308 -1.33 -21.12 -8.97
N GLU A 309 -2.15 -21.02 -10.02
CA GLU A 309 -1.68 -20.90 -11.40
C GLU A 309 -0.93 -19.60 -11.60
N ALA A 310 -1.50 -18.49 -11.12
CA ALA A 310 -0.87 -17.18 -11.18
C ALA A 310 0.50 -17.17 -10.46
N SER A 311 0.60 -17.80 -9.30
CA SER A 311 1.84 -17.91 -8.51
C SER A 311 2.98 -18.58 -9.26
N LYS A 312 2.67 -19.48 -10.22
CA LYS A 312 3.69 -20.20 -11.01
C LYS A 312 4.22 -19.41 -12.19
N ILE A 313 3.47 -18.43 -12.68
CA ILE A 313 3.77 -17.72 -13.93
C ILE A 313 3.93 -16.22 -13.75
N PHE A 314 3.68 -15.71 -12.54
CA PHE A 314 3.81 -14.28 -12.24
C PHE A 314 5.26 -13.85 -12.33
N SER A 315 5.51 -12.73 -13.01
CA SER A 315 6.81 -12.09 -13.09
C SER A 315 6.65 -10.58 -13.27
N LEU A 316 7.63 -9.82 -12.80
CA LEU A 316 7.60 -8.36 -12.84
C LEU A 316 7.80 -7.79 -14.24
N ASP A 317 8.50 -8.49 -15.12
CA ASP A 317 8.70 -8.10 -16.52
C ASP A 317 7.40 -8.09 -17.34
N LYS A 318 6.37 -8.81 -16.87
CA LYS A 318 5.04 -8.83 -17.44
C LYS A 318 4.08 -7.79 -16.85
N VAL A 319 4.54 -6.99 -15.88
CA VAL A 319 3.76 -5.89 -15.31
C VAL A 319 3.77 -4.70 -16.26
N VAL A 320 2.58 -4.17 -16.55
CA VAL A 320 2.38 -3.08 -17.50
C VAL A 320 2.81 -1.74 -16.89
N LYS A 321 3.62 -0.96 -17.63
CA LYS A 321 4.13 0.35 -17.19
C LYS A 321 3.07 1.45 -17.13
N SER A 322 2.06 1.37 -17.99
CA SER A 322 0.98 2.34 -18.07
C SER A 322 -0.13 2.03 -17.07
N GLY A 323 -0.89 3.06 -16.67
CA GLY A 323 -2.04 2.88 -15.78
C GLY A 323 -3.08 1.93 -16.35
N ALA A 324 -3.57 1.02 -15.53
CA ALA A 324 -4.61 0.07 -15.89
C ALA A 324 -5.99 0.65 -15.57
N ARG A 325 -6.86 0.74 -16.57
CA ARG A 325 -8.21 1.27 -16.40
C ARG A 325 -9.13 0.21 -15.82
N PHE A 326 -9.73 0.53 -14.67
CA PHE A 326 -10.77 -0.30 -14.08
C PHE A 326 -12.06 -0.26 -14.92
N SER A 327 -12.69 -1.41 -15.08
CA SER A 327 -13.98 -1.56 -15.74
C SER A 327 -14.95 -2.34 -14.85
N PRO A 328 -16.06 -1.72 -14.38
CA PRO A 328 -17.09 -2.44 -13.63
C PRO A 328 -17.70 -3.60 -14.40
N ASP A 329 -17.89 -3.46 -15.70
CA ASP A 329 -18.44 -4.53 -16.55
C ASP A 329 -17.50 -5.73 -16.65
N LYS A 330 -16.18 -5.48 -16.74
CA LYS A 330 -15.19 -6.54 -16.73
C LYS A 330 -15.10 -7.22 -15.37
N ALA A 331 -15.26 -6.47 -14.27
CA ALA A 331 -15.34 -7.04 -12.93
C ALA A 331 -16.54 -8.00 -12.80
N ARG A 332 -17.71 -7.58 -13.29
CA ARG A 332 -18.90 -8.41 -13.34
C ARG A 332 -18.70 -9.66 -14.19
N TRP A 333 -18.10 -9.52 -15.37
CA TRP A 333 -17.76 -10.62 -16.25
C TRP A 333 -16.86 -11.67 -15.56
N PHE A 334 -15.82 -11.24 -14.82
CA PHE A 334 -15.00 -12.17 -14.04
C PHE A 334 -15.87 -12.95 -13.04
N ASN A 335 -16.78 -12.28 -12.34
CA ASN A 335 -17.66 -12.96 -11.38
C ASN A 335 -18.54 -14.00 -12.07
N GLU A 336 -19.12 -13.69 -13.22
CA GLU A 336 -19.89 -14.63 -14.03
C GLU A 336 -19.09 -15.88 -14.39
N GLN A 337 -17.84 -15.73 -14.82
CA GLN A 337 -17.00 -16.86 -15.21
C GLN A 337 -16.71 -17.77 -14.02
N TYR A 338 -16.35 -17.21 -12.86
CA TYR A 338 -16.07 -18.01 -11.67
C TYR A 338 -17.33 -18.65 -11.09
N LEU A 339 -18.46 -17.95 -11.10
CA LEU A 339 -19.73 -18.48 -10.62
C LEU A 339 -20.18 -19.68 -11.50
N ARG A 340 -20.06 -19.57 -12.82
CA ARG A 340 -20.40 -20.64 -13.78
C ARG A 340 -19.48 -21.85 -13.70
N ALA A 341 -18.25 -21.65 -13.26
CA ALA A 341 -17.29 -22.75 -13.11
C ALA A 341 -17.58 -23.63 -11.88
N LYS A 342 -18.35 -23.12 -10.90
CA LYS A 342 -18.72 -23.90 -9.71
C LYS A 342 -19.79 -24.93 -10.02
N GLN A 343 -19.73 -26.06 -9.33
CA GLN A 343 -20.79 -27.07 -9.43
C GLN A 343 -22.05 -26.55 -8.73
N PRO A 344 -23.26 -26.74 -9.29
CA PRO A 344 -24.50 -26.28 -8.65
C PRO A 344 -24.65 -26.78 -7.20
N ALA A 345 -24.27 -28.01 -6.93
CA ALA A 345 -24.31 -28.59 -5.58
C ALA A 345 -23.47 -27.79 -4.54
N GLU A 346 -22.34 -27.19 -4.95
CA GLU A 346 -21.49 -26.39 -4.07
C GLU A 346 -22.14 -25.07 -3.65
N LEU A 347 -23.06 -24.56 -4.48
CA LEU A 347 -23.75 -23.29 -4.25
C LEU A 347 -25.08 -23.44 -3.49
N VAL A 348 -25.61 -24.66 -3.34
CA VAL A 348 -26.86 -24.93 -2.63
C VAL A 348 -26.87 -24.36 -1.21
N PRO A 349 -25.84 -24.56 -0.36
CA PRO A 349 -25.85 -24.01 0.99
C PRO A 349 -25.91 -22.49 1.00
N ALA A 350 -25.11 -21.82 0.18
CA ALA A 350 -25.05 -20.36 0.10
C ALA A 350 -26.37 -19.76 -0.39
N LEU A 351 -26.97 -20.33 -1.45
CA LEU A 351 -28.27 -19.86 -1.95
C LEU A 351 -29.39 -20.09 -0.93
N THR A 352 -29.37 -21.22 -0.22
CA THR A 352 -30.36 -21.55 0.81
C THR A 352 -30.28 -20.56 2.00
N GLU A 353 -29.08 -20.22 2.43
CA GLU A 353 -28.86 -19.21 3.47
C GLU A 353 -29.36 -17.83 3.00
N MET A 354 -28.99 -17.41 1.79
CA MET A 354 -29.47 -16.16 1.19
C MET A 354 -30.99 -16.11 1.12
N ALA A 355 -31.63 -17.19 0.69
CA ALA A 355 -33.10 -17.29 0.63
C ALA A 355 -33.73 -17.12 2.01
N SER A 356 -33.18 -17.79 3.03
CA SER A 356 -33.64 -17.67 4.42
C SER A 356 -33.54 -16.23 4.93
N LEU A 357 -32.40 -15.56 4.70
CA LEU A 357 -32.17 -14.18 5.11
C LEU A 357 -33.09 -13.18 4.40
N ASN A 358 -33.51 -13.48 3.18
CA ASN A 358 -34.41 -12.66 2.39
C ASN A 358 -35.89 -13.07 2.51
N GLY A 359 -36.23 -14.05 3.36
CA GLY A 359 -37.60 -14.51 3.56
C GLY A 359 -38.19 -15.26 2.36
N VAL A 360 -37.34 -15.81 1.51
CA VAL A 360 -37.76 -16.62 0.34
C VAL A 360 -37.94 -18.06 0.79
N ASP A 361 -39.16 -18.62 0.59
CA ASP A 361 -39.47 -20.00 0.91
C ASP A 361 -39.02 -20.93 -0.22
N LEU A 362 -38.12 -21.84 0.09
CA LEU A 362 -37.61 -22.87 -0.84
C LEU A 362 -38.22 -24.26 -0.60
N ASN A 363 -39.30 -24.38 0.22
CA ASN A 363 -39.93 -25.67 0.45
C ASN A 363 -40.46 -26.31 -0.84
N GLY A 364 -40.04 -27.54 -1.08
CA GLY A 364 -40.41 -28.28 -2.30
C GLY A 364 -39.65 -27.86 -3.57
N VAL A 365 -38.68 -26.95 -3.46
CA VAL A 365 -37.84 -26.52 -4.57
C VAL A 365 -36.56 -27.36 -4.62
N ASP A 366 -36.24 -27.96 -5.75
CA ASP A 366 -34.92 -28.53 -5.99
C ASP A 366 -33.94 -27.44 -6.34
N VAL A 367 -33.27 -26.95 -5.31
CA VAL A 367 -32.33 -25.79 -5.40
C VAL A 367 -31.19 -26.08 -6.36
N GLU A 368 -30.68 -27.31 -6.43
CA GLU A 368 -29.61 -27.68 -7.36
C GLU A 368 -30.09 -27.59 -8.81
N VAL A 369 -31.30 -28.03 -9.10
CA VAL A 369 -31.88 -27.90 -10.45
C VAL A 369 -32.06 -26.44 -10.81
N VAL A 370 -32.56 -25.61 -9.91
CA VAL A 370 -32.68 -24.16 -10.13
C VAL A 370 -31.31 -23.55 -10.46
N LEU A 371 -30.31 -23.83 -9.66
CA LEU A 371 -28.94 -23.35 -9.91
C LEU A 371 -28.42 -23.79 -11.28
N ARG A 372 -28.59 -25.06 -11.64
CA ARG A 372 -28.19 -25.59 -12.95
C ARG A 372 -28.79 -24.84 -14.13
N LEU A 373 -30.04 -24.37 -13.99
CA LEU A 373 -30.74 -23.61 -15.02
C LEU A 373 -30.36 -22.10 -15.03
N MET A 374 -29.93 -21.61 -13.89
CA MET A 374 -29.76 -20.16 -13.68
C MET A 374 -28.34 -19.65 -13.81
N LEU A 375 -27.33 -20.48 -13.50
CA LEU A 375 -25.92 -20.05 -13.48
C LEU A 375 -25.45 -19.43 -14.80
N GLU A 376 -26.00 -19.87 -15.94
CA GLU A 376 -25.70 -19.29 -17.26
C GLU A 376 -26.31 -17.87 -17.48
N ARG A 377 -27.23 -17.44 -16.60
CA ARG A 377 -28.06 -16.25 -16.80
C ARG A 377 -27.83 -15.16 -15.77
N VAL A 378 -27.09 -15.45 -14.71
CA VAL A 378 -26.84 -14.54 -13.59
C VAL A 378 -25.37 -14.19 -13.50
N SER A 379 -25.11 -12.98 -13.02
CA SER A 379 -23.76 -12.51 -12.73
C SER A 379 -23.38 -12.67 -11.25
N PHE A 380 -24.40 -12.76 -10.40
CA PHE A 380 -24.27 -12.93 -8.96
C PHE A 380 -25.24 -13.97 -8.44
N LEU A 381 -24.84 -14.73 -7.43
CA LEU A 381 -25.66 -15.79 -6.86
C LEU A 381 -27.03 -15.29 -6.34
N HIS A 382 -27.07 -14.11 -5.73
CA HIS A 382 -28.32 -13.54 -5.21
C HIS A 382 -29.35 -13.24 -6.32
N GLU A 383 -28.93 -12.99 -7.56
CA GLU A 383 -29.82 -12.72 -8.68
C GLU A 383 -30.72 -13.93 -9.00
N VAL A 384 -30.34 -15.14 -8.54
CA VAL A 384 -31.19 -16.34 -8.67
C VAL A 384 -32.51 -16.18 -7.88
N LEU A 385 -32.48 -15.45 -6.75
CA LEU A 385 -33.66 -15.20 -5.91
C LEU A 385 -34.53 -14.08 -6.47
N ASP A 386 -33.97 -13.18 -7.29
CA ASP A 386 -34.67 -12.03 -7.87
C ASP A 386 -35.39 -12.34 -9.18
N ALA A 387 -35.20 -13.55 -9.70
CA ALA A 387 -35.72 -13.95 -10.98
C ALA A 387 -37.27 -14.02 -10.96
N LYS A 388 -37.90 -13.09 -11.64
CA LYS A 388 -39.34 -13.11 -11.94
C LYS A 388 -39.52 -13.86 -13.26
N TRP A 389 -39.79 -15.13 -13.16
CA TRP A 389 -40.09 -15.98 -14.30
C TRP A 389 -41.59 -16.12 -14.54
#